data_f05bfa5913e05aa998f346f11fbc5f03
#
_entry.id   f05bfa5913e05aa998f346f11fbc5f03
#
_cell.length_a   1.000
_cell.length_b   1.000
_cell.length_c   1.000
_cell.angle_alpha   90.00
_cell.angle_beta   90.00
_cell.angle_gamma   90.00
#
_symmetry.space_group_name_H-M   'P 1'
#
loop_
_entity.id
_entity.type
_entity.pdbx_description
1 polymer ?
#
loop_
_entity_poly.entity_id
_entity_poly.type
_entity_poly.pdbx_seq_one_letter_code
_entity_poly.pdbx_strand_id
1 'polypeptide(L)'
;MIVRVEDFSQERTVRYRQLNFTMLLSLVMMPITTTLLGGSVEVWHPLFNGKDLTGWTTTGNWRATADGVLVIQPRPGEMGWQRYADYLWTKKEYHDYVLRLEYKIPSEGNSGIFIGVKNKQNPVYEGIEIQILDSHGKKEALTPHDCGGVIGIQPPKINAARPAGEWNNIQITCQEDHLLVVLNGRQIVDLNVKQKIGRKHPLAGYIGLQDHGLPLEFRNVEIRNL
;
A
#
# COMPACT_ATOMS: atom_id res chain seq x y z
N MET A 1 51.28 -63.75 4.75
CA MET A 1 50.40 -64.55 5.62
C MET A 1 49.05 -64.59 4.94
N ILE A 2 48.77 -65.73 4.29
CA ILE A 2 47.60 -65.96 3.44
C ILE A 2 46.50 -66.49 4.33
N VAL A 3 45.29 -65.92 4.28
CA VAL A 3 44.11 -66.56 4.89
C VAL A 3 43.07 -66.72 3.79
N ARG A 4 42.69 -67.99 3.62
CA ARG A 4 41.73 -68.51 2.66
C ARG A 4 40.31 -68.06 2.96
N VAL A 5 39.58 -67.79 1.86
CA VAL A 5 38.14 -67.69 1.81
C VAL A 5 37.55 -69.08 1.62
N GLU A 6 36.63 -69.53 2.44
CA GLU A 6 35.78 -70.68 2.16
C GLU A 6 34.35 -70.25 1.88
N ASP A 7 33.91 -70.73 0.73
CA ASP A 7 32.58 -70.59 0.12
C ASP A 7 31.64 -71.61 0.76
N PHE A 8 30.45 -71.19 1.25
CA PHE A 8 29.35 -72.12 1.60
C PHE A 8 28.05 -71.61 0.97
N SER A 9 27.82 -72.04 -0.27
CA SER A 9 26.52 -72.05 -0.90
C SER A 9 25.63 -73.12 -0.31
N GLN A 10 24.53 -72.75 0.31
CA GLN A 10 23.41 -73.66 0.61
C GLN A 10 22.11 -73.01 0.11
N GLU A 11 21.62 -73.53 -0.99
CA GLU A 11 20.26 -73.25 -1.45
C GLU A 11 19.24 -73.87 -0.52
N ARG A 12 18.33 -73.04 -0.01
CA ARG A 12 17.06 -73.49 0.56
C ARG A 12 15.90 -73.06 -0.30
N THR A 13 15.37 -74.02 -1.02
CA THR A 13 14.15 -73.92 -1.80
C THR A 13 12.95 -73.76 -0.86
N VAL A 14 12.35 -72.58 -0.78
CA VAL A 14 11.10 -72.34 -0.04
C VAL A 14 9.96 -72.39 -1.06
N ARG A 15 9.13 -73.41 -0.95
CA ARG A 15 7.88 -73.52 -1.72
C ARG A 15 6.83 -72.59 -1.14
N TYR A 16 6.47 -71.52 -1.85
CA TYR A 16 5.32 -70.71 -1.52
C TYR A 16 4.04 -71.37 -2.06
N ARG A 17 3.13 -71.71 -1.13
CA ARG A 17 1.74 -72.01 -1.42
C ARG A 17 1.04 -70.71 -1.81
N GLN A 18 0.53 -70.65 -3.04
CA GLN A 18 -0.37 -69.56 -3.46
C GLN A 18 -1.69 -69.68 -2.73
N LEU A 19 -1.98 -68.77 -1.84
CA LEU A 19 -3.32 -68.51 -1.30
C LEU A 19 -3.96 -67.41 -2.18
N ASN A 20 -4.93 -67.83 -3.01
CA ASN A 20 -5.77 -66.89 -3.74
C ASN A 20 -6.70 -66.18 -2.75
N PHE A 21 -6.37 -64.93 -2.35
CA PHE A 21 -7.25 -64.05 -1.67
C PHE A 21 -7.90 -63.12 -2.72
N THR A 22 -9.14 -63.41 -3.10
CA THR A 22 -9.97 -62.51 -3.89
C THR A 22 -10.48 -61.41 -2.96
N MET A 23 -9.70 -60.29 -2.89
CA MET A 23 -10.12 -59.10 -2.14
C MET A 23 -11.01 -58.28 -3.04
N LEU A 24 -12.31 -58.27 -2.79
CA LEU A 24 -13.27 -57.35 -3.40
C LEU A 24 -12.96 -55.93 -2.87
N LEU A 25 -12.27 -55.14 -3.67
CA LEU A 25 -12.04 -53.71 -3.37
C LEU A 25 -13.32 -52.93 -3.70
N SER A 26 -14.20 -52.73 -2.73
CA SER A 26 -15.32 -51.79 -2.86
C SER A 26 -14.76 -50.35 -2.81
N LEU A 27 -14.60 -49.73 -3.96
CA LEU A 27 -14.22 -48.33 -4.08
C LEU A 27 -15.38 -47.48 -3.61
N VAL A 28 -15.35 -47.01 -2.38
CA VAL A 28 -16.25 -45.97 -1.86
C VAL A 28 -15.78 -44.65 -2.45
N MET A 29 -16.42 -44.21 -3.52
CA MET A 29 -16.25 -42.84 -4.01
C MET A 29 -16.89 -41.88 -2.99
N MET A 30 -16.08 -41.27 -2.14
CA MET A 30 -16.51 -40.11 -1.39
C MET A 30 -16.59 -38.90 -2.34
N PRO A 31 -17.70 -38.17 -2.34
CA PRO A 31 -17.77 -36.93 -3.14
C PRO A 31 -16.76 -35.93 -2.56
N ILE A 32 -15.78 -35.54 -3.35
CA ILE A 32 -14.90 -34.41 -3.05
C ILE A 32 -15.76 -33.15 -3.20
N THR A 33 -16.31 -32.69 -2.09
CA THR A 33 -16.93 -31.36 -2.01
C THR A 33 -15.82 -30.34 -2.10
N THR A 34 -15.54 -29.85 -3.29
CA THR A 34 -14.69 -28.68 -3.51
C THR A 34 -15.44 -27.46 -2.98
N THR A 35 -15.17 -27.09 -1.75
CA THR A 35 -15.59 -25.79 -1.23
C THR A 35 -14.77 -24.72 -1.98
N LEU A 36 -15.38 -24.11 -3.00
CA LEU A 36 -14.87 -22.88 -3.57
C LEU A 36 -14.89 -21.85 -2.45
N LEU A 37 -13.74 -21.58 -1.87
CA LEU A 37 -13.52 -20.41 -1.05
C LEU A 37 -13.72 -19.22 -2.01
N GLY A 38 -14.93 -18.65 -2.00
CA GLY A 38 -15.28 -17.44 -2.71
C GLY A 38 -14.54 -16.27 -2.09
N GLY A 39 -13.24 -16.13 -2.38
CA GLY A 39 -12.54 -14.90 -2.13
C GLY A 39 -13.16 -13.82 -3.02
N SER A 40 -13.74 -12.77 -2.43
CA SER A 40 -14.16 -11.59 -3.17
C SER A 40 -12.94 -11.07 -3.93
N VAL A 41 -13.03 -10.99 -5.26
CA VAL A 41 -11.97 -10.38 -6.07
C VAL A 41 -11.88 -8.92 -5.65
N GLU A 42 -10.74 -8.53 -5.09
CA GLU A 42 -10.49 -7.14 -4.74
C GLU A 42 -10.42 -6.29 -6.02
N VAL A 43 -11.41 -5.44 -6.24
CA VAL A 43 -11.49 -4.60 -7.42
C VAL A 43 -10.87 -3.23 -7.12
N TRP A 44 -9.74 -2.94 -7.75
CA TRP A 44 -9.08 -1.64 -7.70
C TRP A 44 -9.53 -0.75 -8.86
N HIS A 45 -9.79 0.50 -8.57
CA HIS A 45 -10.18 1.51 -9.55
C HIS A 45 -9.08 2.56 -9.66
N PRO A 46 -8.60 2.89 -10.88
CA PRO A 46 -7.62 3.95 -11.04
C PRO A 46 -8.24 5.31 -10.69
N LEU A 47 -7.62 6.04 -9.76
CA LEU A 47 -7.88 7.47 -9.55
C LEU A 47 -7.12 8.32 -10.56
N PHE A 48 -5.94 7.88 -10.97
CA PHE A 48 -5.18 8.46 -12.06
C PHE A 48 -5.15 7.47 -13.23
N ASN A 49 -5.62 7.93 -14.39
CA ASN A 49 -5.79 7.09 -15.59
C ASN A 49 -4.50 6.90 -16.41
N GLY A 50 -3.37 7.50 -15.95
CA GLY A 50 -2.08 7.46 -16.65
C GLY A 50 -1.98 8.37 -17.89
N LYS A 51 -3.01 9.19 -18.17
CA LYS A 51 -3.08 9.98 -19.42
C LYS A 51 -3.31 11.47 -19.18
N ASP A 52 -4.20 11.80 -18.27
CA ASP A 52 -4.63 13.18 -18.00
C ASP A 52 -5.17 13.34 -16.57
N LEU A 53 -5.58 14.56 -16.24
CA LEU A 53 -6.15 14.88 -14.92
C LEU A 53 -7.67 14.66 -14.83
N THR A 54 -8.25 13.80 -15.66
CA THR A 54 -9.67 13.44 -15.57
C THR A 54 -9.96 12.86 -14.18
N GLY A 55 -10.98 13.39 -13.50
CA GLY A 55 -11.30 13.00 -12.10
C GLY A 55 -10.64 13.89 -11.06
N TRP A 56 -9.75 14.80 -11.45
CA TRP A 56 -9.03 15.72 -10.58
C TRP A 56 -9.29 17.19 -10.89
N THR A 57 -8.99 18.07 -9.93
CA THR A 57 -9.00 19.54 -10.06
C THR A 57 -7.77 20.13 -9.41
N THR A 58 -7.18 21.12 -10.06
CA THR A 58 -6.04 21.91 -9.55
C THR A 58 -5.92 23.23 -10.31
N THR A 59 -5.26 24.23 -9.72
CA THR A 59 -4.73 25.42 -10.42
C THR A 59 -3.20 25.34 -10.55
N GLY A 60 -2.60 24.34 -9.91
CA GLY A 60 -1.16 24.08 -9.94
C GLY A 60 -0.67 23.49 -11.26
N ASN A 61 0.62 23.34 -11.37
CA ASN A 61 1.26 22.86 -12.60
C ASN A 61 1.48 21.34 -12.58
N TRP A 62 0.37 20.62 -12.42
CA TRP A 62 0.32 19.16 -12.52
C TRP A 62 0.11 18.73 -13.97
N ARG A 63 0.76 17.64 -14.36
CA ARG A 63 0.57 17.05 -15.68
C ARG A 63 0.83 15.53 -15.66
N ALA A 64 0.20 14.83 -16.60
CA ALA A 64 0.54 13.45 -16.92
C ALA A 64 1.65 13.43 -17.97
N THR A 65 2.60 12.53 -17.83
CA THR A 65 3.64 12.24 -18.83
C THR A 65 3.20 11.10 -19.74
N ALA A 66 3.88 10.92 -20.87
CA ALA A 66 3.54 9.88 -21.85
C ALA A 66 3.71 8.45 -21.32
N ASP A 67 4.58 8.26 -20.33
CA ASP A 67 4.83 6.99 -19.64
C ASP A 67 3.91 6.76 -18.42
N GLY A 68 2.86 7.59 -18.28
CA GLY A 68 1.82 7.38 -17.25
C GLY A 68 2.23 7.82 -15.85
N VAL A 69 3.16 8.76 -15.75
CA VAL A 69 3.54 9.38 -14.48
C VAL A 69 2.87 10.73 -14.32
N LEU A 70 2.33 11.00 -13.16
CA LEU A 70 1.80 12.27 -12.74
C LEU A 70 2.93 13.10 -12.12
N VAL A 71 3.21 14.27 -12.63
CA VAL A 71 4.33 15.09 -12.17
C VAL A 71 3.88 16.50 -11.78
N ILE A 72 4.56 17.06 -10.78
CA ILE A 72 4.50 18.50 -10.46
C ILE A 72 5.68 19.17 -11.13
N GLN A 73 5.42 20.25 -11.87
CA GLN A 73 6.44 21.14 -12.38
C GLN A 73 6.25 22.53 -11.79
N PRO A 74 6.90 22.83 -10.66
CA PRO A 74 6.76 24.16 -10.05
C PRO A 74 7.13 25.26 -11.01
N ARG A 75 6.32 26.31 -11.05
CA ARG A 75 6.66 27.54 -11.78
C ARG A 75 7.58 28.40 -10.91
N PRO A 76 8.41 29.28 -11.50
CA PRO A 76 9.26 30.19 -10.73
C PRO A 76 8.45 30.98 -9.69
N GLY A 77 8.90 30.96 -8.43
CA GLY A 77 8.23 31.64 -7.32
C GLY A 77 7.11 30.85 -6.64
N GLU A 78 6.72 29.70 -7.16
CA GLU A 78 5.74 28.81 -6.53
C GLU A 78 6.41 27.96 -5.45
N MET A 79 6.32 28.42 -4.20
CA MET A 79 6.86 27.70 -3.04
C MET A 79 5.92 27.76 -1.84
N GLY A 80 6.02 26.74 -0.98
CA GLY A 80 5.31 26.65 0.28
C GLY A 80 3.96 25.95 0.18
N TRP A 81 3.49 25.54 1.35
CA TRP A 81 2.33 24.65 1.49
C TRP A 81 0.97 25.36 1.48
N GLN A 82 0.90 26.67 1.66
CA GLN A 82 -0.37 27.41 1.76
C GLN A 82 -1.09 27.63 0.41
N ARG A 83 -0.63 26.98 -0.64
CA ARG A 83 -1.16 27.08 -1.99
C ARG A 83 -2.21 25.99 -2.25
N TYR A 84 -3.24 25.92 -1.42
CA TYR A 84 -4.22 24.82 -1.40
C TYR A 84 -4.98 24.63 -2.73
N ALA A 85 -5.18 25.67 -3.52
CA ALA A 85 -5.79 25.60 -4.85
C ALA A 85 -4.89 24.86 -5.87
N ASP A 86 -3.58 24.86 -5.65
CA ASP A 86 -2.59 24.22 -6.50
C ASP A 86 -2.40 22.72 -6.18
N TYR A 87 -2.94 22.25 -5.06
CA TYR A 87 -2.98 20.82 -4.76
C TYR A 87 -3.84 20.10 -5.80
N LEU A 88 -3.53 18.82 -6.01
CA LEU A 88 -4.32 17.99 -6.90
C LEU A 88 -5.45 17.31 -6.10
N TRP A 89 -6.67 17.78 -6.28
CA TRP A 89 -7.84 17.32 -5.54
C TRP A 89 -8.72 16.39 -6.35
N THR A 90 -9.20 15.30 -5.74
CA THR A 90 -10.27 14.50 -6.36
C THR A 90 -11.53 15.34 -6.55
N LYS A 91 -12.28 15.05 -7.64
CA LYS A 91 -13.61 15.67 -7.87
C LYS A 91 -14.70 15.09 -7.00
N LYS A 92 -14.50 13.86 -6.51
CA LYS A 92 -15.44 13.11 -5.65
C LYS A 92 -14.89 13.01 -4.24
N GLU A 93 -15.78 12.88 -3.27
CA GLU A 93 -15.47 12.48 -1.91
C GLU A 93 -15.46 10.95 -1.82
N TYR A 94 -14.68 10.44 -0.88
CA TYR A 94 -14.55 9.01 -0.58
C TYR A 94 -14.75 8.77 0.91
N HIS A 95 -15.24 7.59 1.24
CA HIS A 95 -15.34 7.05 2.59
C HIS A 95 -15.15 5.53 2.53
N ASP A 96 -14.61 4.96 3.58
CA ASP A 96 -14.34 3.51 3.69
C ASP A 96 -13.64 2.93 2.45
N TYR A 97 -12.34 3.17 2.37
CA TYR A 97 -11.54 2.82 1.20
C TYR A 97 -10.12 2.42 1.57
N VAL A 98 -9.47 1.73 0.65
CA VAL A 98 -8.02 1.60 0.60
C VAL A 98 -7.51 2.41 -0.59
N LEU A 99 -6.65 3.38 -0.34
CA LEU A 99 -5.89 4.12 -1.34
C LEU A 99 -4.49 3.51 -1.44
N ARG A 100 -4.00 3.26 -2.65
CA ARG A 100 -2.59 2.94 -2.87
C ARG A 100 -2.01 3.82 -3.96
N LEU A 101 -0.75 4.15 -3.83
CA LEU A 101 -0.01 4.88 -4.85
C LEU A 101 1.50 4.67 -4.68
N GLU A 102 2.23 5.02 -5.72
CA GLU A 102 3.68 5.15 -5.66
C GLU A 102 4.06 6.63 -5.85
N TYR A 103 5.08 7.05 -5.11
CA TYR A 103 5.64 8.39 -5.23
C TYR A 103 7.16 8.35 -5.25
N LYS A 104 7.76 9.35 -5.90
CA LYS A 104 9.21 9.56 -5.94
C LYS A 104 9.48 11.04 -5.68
N ILE A 105 10.36 11.32 -4.73
CA ILE A 105 10.71 12.68 -4.31
C ILE A 105 12.21 12.94 -4.54
N PRO A 106 12.59 14.19 -4.83
CA PRO A 106 14.00 14.59 -4.85
C PRO A 106 14.59 14.66 -3.43
N SER A 107 15.88 14.89 -3.34
CA SER A 107 16.51 15.31 -2.07
C SER A 107 15.82 16.54 -1.53
N GLU A 108 15.60 16.58 -0.20
CA GLU A 108 14.86 17.63 0.51
C GLU A 108 13.37 17.74 0.03
N GLY A 109 12.86 16.73 -0.67
CA GLY A 109 11.50 16.69 -1.16
C GLY A 109 10.47 16.71 -0.03
N ASN A 110 9.38 17.47 -0.25
CA ASN A 110 8.28 17.64 0.69
C ASN A 110 6.96 17.67 -0.06
N SER A 111 5.99 16.90 0.42
CA SER A 111 4.62 16.80 -0.06
C SER A 111 3.74 16.15 1.00
N GLY A 112 2.48 15.89 0.69
CA GLY A 112 1.55 15.20 1.58
C GLY A 112 0.38 14.57 0.82
N ILE A 113 -0.20 13.56 1.43
CA ILE A 113 -1.47 12.97 0.98
C ILE A 113 -2.54 13.40 1.98
N PHE A 114 -3.47 14.24 1.50
CA PHE A 114 -4.61 14.68 2.28
C PHE A 114 -5.77 13.73 2.12
N ILE A 115 -6.43 13.39 3.23
CA ILE A 115 -7.63 12.55 3.29
C ILE A 115 -8.70 13.20 4.16
N GLY A 116 -9.96 12.83 3.94
CA GLY A 116 -11.08 13.31 4.76
C GLY A 116 -11.32 14.83 4.67
N VAL A 117 -10.84 15.48 3.61
CA VAL A 117 -10.97 16.94 3.46
C VAL A 117 -12.39 17.30 3.08
N LYS A 118 -13.04 18.17 3.87
CA LYS A 118 -14.38 18.71 3.56
C LYS A 118 -14.31 20.07 2.86
N ASN A 119 -13.32 20.87 3.19
CA ASN A 119 -13.09 22.18 2.60
C ASN A 119 -11.67 22.28 2.02
N LYS A 120 -11.57 22.24 0.69
CA LYS A 120 -10.29 22.31 -0.04
C LYS A 120 -9.56 23.65 0.13
N GLN A 121 -10.25 24.70 0.59
CA GLN A 121 -9.64 26.01 0.89
C GLN A 121 -9.01 26.06 2.28
N ASN A 122 -9.26 25.04 3.12
CA ASN A 122 -8.71 24.96 4.48
C ASN A 122 -8.36 23.51 4.87
N PRO A 123 -7.59 22.79 4.03
CA PRO A 123 -7.40 21.33 4.18
C PRO A 123 -6.64 20.95 5.44
N VAL A 124 -5.77 21.80 5.95
CA VAL A 124 -4.97 21.56 7.14
C VAL A 124 -5.85 21.44 8.40
N TYR A 125 -6.93 22.20 8.46
CA TYR A 125 -7.86 22.16 9.61
C TYR A 125 -9.04 21.21 9.37
N GLU A 126 -9.39 20.95 8.11
CA GLU A 126 -10.57 20.17 7.71
C GLU A 126 -10.26 18.74 7.29
N GLY A 127 -8.99 18.42 7.08
CA GLY A 127 -8.51 17.11 6.65
C GLY A 127 -7.48 16.53 7.59
N ILE A 128 -6.87 15.46 7.11
CA ILE A 128 -5.76 14.76 7.74
C ILE A 128 -4.67 14.62 6.68
N GLU A 129 -3.44 14.97 7.02
CA GLU A 129 -2.29 14.87 6.15
C GLU A 129 -1.40 13.71 6.56
N ILE A 130 -1.13 12.81 5.61
CA ILE A 130 -0.07 11.82 5.71
C ILE A 130 1.16 12.39 5.00
N GLN A 131 2.22 12.61 5.75
CA GLN A 131 3.42 13.30 5.30
C GLN A 131 4.20 12.50 4.25
N ILE A 132 4.66 13.18 3.21
CA ILE A 132 5.69 12.73 2.28
C ILE A 132 6.89 13.65 2.47
N LEU A 133 8.00 13.09 2.96
CA LEU A 133 9.21 13.85 3.25
C LEU A 133 10.45 13.01 2.94
N ASP A 134 11.51 13.64 2.46
CA ASP A 134 12.84 13.01 2.40
C ASP A 134 13.42 12.88 3.82
N SER A 135 13.02 11.83 4.49
CA SER A 135 13.47 11.49 5.86
C SER A 135 14.30 10.20 5.90
N HIS A 136 14.69 9.65 4.72
CA HIS A 136 15.48 8.43 4.68
C HIS A 136 16.76 8.57 5.48
N GLY A 137 17.11 7.53 6.26
CA GLY A 137 18.32 7.50 7.06
C GLY A 137 18.33 8.42 8.28
N LYS A 138 17.24 9.12 8.60
CA LYS A 138 17.11 9.92 9.82
C LYS A 138 17.35 9.05 11.05
N LYS A 139 18.24 9.50 11.94
CA LYS A 139 18.65 8.80 13.17
C LYS A 139 17.97 9.34 14.43
N GLU A 140 17.48 10.56 14.37
CA GLU A 140 16.77 11.22 15.46
C GLU A 140 15.38 10.60 15.65
N ALA A 141 14.75 10.88 16.78
CA ALA A 141 13.37 10.44 17.05
C ALA A 141 12.42 10.92 15.96
N LEU A 142 11.54 10.03 15.52
CA LEU A 142 10.55 10.34 14.50
C LEU A 142 9.46 11.25 15.05
N THR A 143 9.01 12.16 14.22
CA THR A 143 7.97 13.15 14.50
C THR A 143 6.78 12.94 13.54
N PRO A 144 5.62 13.55 13.79
CA PRO A 144 4.51 13.54 12.83
C PRO A 144 4.85 14.15 11.46
N HIS A 145 5.92 14.93 11.36
CA HIS A 145 6.42 15.53 10.11
C HIS A 145 7.39 14.63 9.33
N ASP A 146 7.74 13.46 9.84
CA ASP A 146 8.56 12.50 9.09
C ASP A 146 7.69 11.67 8.15
N CYS A 147 8.31 11.09 7.11
CA CYS A 147 7.62 10.39 6.03
C CYS A 147 6.66 9.31 6.55
N GLY A 148 5.40 9.41 6.14
CA GLY A 148 4.31 8.54 6.58
C GLY A 148 3.71 8.90 7.94
N GLY A 149 4.22 9.95 8.62
CA GLY A 149 3.59 10.49 9.82
C GLY A 149 2.25 11.14 9.52
N VAL A 150 1.39 11.22 10.51
CA VAL A 150 0.10 11.93 10.47
C VAL A 150 0.29 13.28 11.13
N ILE A 151 0.31 14.33 10.34
CA ILE A 151 0.65 15.70 10.78
C ILE A 151 -0.19 16.11 11.98
N GLY A 152 0.49 16.58 13.04
CA GLY A 152 -0.15 17.03 14.28
C GLY A 152 -0.79 15.93 15.14
N ILE A 153 -0.72 14.65 14.73
CA ILE A 153 -1.41 13.56 15.41
C ILE A 153 -0.45 12.47 15.88
N GLN A 154 0.32 11.86 14.97
CA GLN A 154 1.14 10.70 15.32
C GLN A 154 2.37 10.55 14.40
N PRO A 155 3.58 10.33 14.96
CA PRO A 155 4.73 9.96 14.17
C PRO A 155 4.58 8.54 13.59
N PRO A 156 5.30 8.19 12.51
CA PRO A 156 5.40 6.81 12.07
C PRO A 156 6.15 5.98 13.12
N LYS A 157 5.76 4.71 13.28
CA LYS A 157 6.42 3.79 14.23
C LYS A 157 7.88 3.51 13.87
N ILE A 158 8.18 3.54 12.58
CA ILE A 158 9.52 3.32 12.01
C ILE A 158 9.70 4.20 10.77
N ASN A 159 10.92 4.57 10.45
CA ASN A 159 11.26 5.18 9.17
C ASN A 159 11.37 4.09 8.10
N ALA A 160 10.35 3.99 7.25
CA ALA A 160 10.29 3.05 6.14
C ALA A 160 10.52 3.71 4.78
N ALA A 161 10.87 5.01 4.74
CA ALA A 161 11.16 5.75 3.52
C ALA A 161 12.39 5.19 2.79
N ARG A 162 12.33 5.17 1.45
CA ARG A 162 13.49 4.88 0.61
C ARG A 162 14.28 6.16 0.34
N PRO A 163 15.54 6.06 -0.11
CA PRO A 163 16.34 7.22 -0.52
C PRO A 163 15.62 8.12 -1.53
N ALA A 164 15.95 9.41 -1.50
CA ALA A 164 15.51 10.34 -2.54
C ALA A 164 15.84 9.81 -3.95
N GLY A 165 14.93 10.01 -4.90
CA GLY A 165 15.04 9.49 -6.26
C GLY A 165 14.54 8.05 -6.44
N GLU A 166 14.19 7.34 -5.37
CA GLU A 166 13.59 6.01 -5.44
C GLU A 166 12.06 6.05 -5.30
N TRP A 167 11.39 5.10 -5.95
CA TRP A 167 9.94 4.93 -5.81
C TRP A 167 9.58 4.34 -4.45
N ASN A 168 8.72 5.01 -3.70
CA ASN A 168 8.07 4.53 -2.50
C ASN A 168 6.66 4.05 -2.84
N ASN A 169 6.23 2.95 -2.21
CA ASN A 169 4.86 2.47 -2.28
C ASN A 169 4.16 2.76 -0.95
N ILE A 170 3.02 3.43 -1.00
CA ILE A 170 2.20 3.70 0.19
C ILE A 170 0.78 3.18 0.00
N GLN A 171 0.25 2.57 1.05
CA GLN A 171 -1.14 2.16 1.15
C GLN A 171 -1.77 2.77 2.39
N ILE A 172 -2.93 3.39 2.23
CA ILE A 172 -3.69 4.07 3.28
C ILE A 172 -5.07 3.43 3.33
N THR A 173 -5.40 2.82 4.47
CA THR A 173 -6.74 2.29 4.72
C THR A 173 -7.49 3.27 5.62
N CYS A 174 -8.65 3.70 5.14
CA CYS A 174 -9.62 4.51 5.87
C CYS A 174 -10.89 3.69 6.03
N GLN A 175 -11.21 3.28 7.23
CA GLN A 175 -12.42 2.52 7.54
C GLN A 175 -13.08 3.09 8.77
N GLU A 176 -14.28 3.64 8.63
CA GLU A 176 -14.96 4.38 9.69
C GLU A 176 -14.06 5.49 10.28
N ASP A 177 -13.58 5.32 11.51
CA ASP A 177 -12.67 6.24 12.20
C ASP A 177 -11.24 5.68 12.30
N HIS A 178 -10.97 4.52 11.69
CA HIS A 178 -9.69 3.81 11.75
C HIS A 178 -8.80 4.14 10.55
N LEU A 179 -7.59 4.59 10.82
CA LEU A 179 -6.54 4.92 9.86
C LEU A 179 -5.36 3.96 10.00
N LEU A 180 -5.05 3.25 8.92
CA LEU A 180 -3.87 2.40 8.82
C LEU A 180 -2.99 2.88 7.65
N VAL A 181 -1.68 3.05 7.90
CA VAL A 181 -0.71 3.40 6.84
C VAL A 181 0.38 2.35 6.76
N VAL A 182 0.59 1.83 5.55
CA VAL A 182 1.67 0.91 5.20
C VAL A 182 2.58 1.60 4.18
N LEU A 183 3.86 1.74 4.51
CA LEU A 183 4.87 2.33 3.63
C LEU A 183 5.92 1.26 3.31
N ASN A 184 6.17 1.01 2.02
CA ASN A 184 7.13 0.02 1.54
C ASN A 184 6.97 -1.37 2.21
N GLY A 185 5.71 -1.81 2.37
CA GLY A 185 5.35 -3.09 3.01
C GLY A 185 5.45 -3.11 4.54
N ARG A 186 5.73 -1.98 5.19
CA ARG A 186 5.83 -1.87 6.64
C ARG A 186 4.66 -1.05 7.20
N GLN A 187 3.91 -1.62 8.14
CA GLN A 187 2.89 -0.88 8.87
C GLN A 187 3.53 0.16 9.78
N ILE A 188 3.28 1.43 9.51
CA ILE A 188 3.93 2.56 10.19
C ILE A 188 2.97 3.37 11.04
N VAL A 189 1.68 3.39 10.71
CA VAL A 189 0.62 4.04 11.49
C VAL A 189 -0.54 3.06 11.63
N ASP A 190 -1.19 3.10 12.78
CA ASP A 190 -2.39 2.36 13.14
C ASP A 190 -3.07 3.11 14.28
N LEU A 191 -4.17 3.78 13.99
CA LEU A 191 -4.82 4.63 15.00
C LEU A 191 -6.32 4.83 14.74
N ASN A 192 -7.08 5.05 15.81
CA ASN A 192 -8.43 5.59 15.74
C ASN A 192 -8.37 7.13 15.75
N VAL A 193 -8.63 7.74 14.60
CA VAL A 193 -8.48 9.19 14.42
C VAL A 193 -9.47 9.97 15.27
N LYS A 194 -10.72 9.50 15.37
CA LYS A 194 -11.75 10.17 16.18
C LYS A 194 -11.36 10.26 17.66
N GLN A 195 -10.75 9.21 18.20
CA GLN A 195 -10.25 9.25 19.59
C GLN A 195 -9.13 10.27 19.79
N LYS A 196 -8.36 10.57 18.73
CA LYS A 196 -7.24 11.51 18.78
C LYS A 196 -7.68 12.97 18.62
N ILE A 197 -8.60 13.25 17.69
CA ILE A 197 -8.95 14.63 17.33
C ILE A 197 -10.42 15.02 17.60
N GLY A 198 -11.24 14.07 18.04
CA GLY A 198 -12.63 14.34 18.44
C GLY A 198 -13.62 14.67 17.31
N ARG A 199 -13.18 14.68 16.03
CA ARG A 199 -14.05 14.98 14.89
C ARG A 199 -14.92 13.78 14.52
N LYS A 200 -16.14 14.04 14.03
CA LYS A 200 -17.02 13.01 13.46
C LYS A 200 -16.61 12.72 12.02
N HIS A 201 -16.56 11.44 11.66
CA HIS A 201 -16.22 10.96 10.31
C HIS A 201 -14.96 11.64 9.72
N PRO A 202 -13.83 11.63 10.44
CA PRO A 202 -12.66 12.42 10.07
C PRO A 202 -11.97 11.92 8.78
N LEU A 203 -12.29 10.70 8.33
CA LEU A 203 -11.68 10.07 7.16
C LEU A 203 -12.54 10.16 5.89
N ALA A 204 -13.78 10.69 6.00
CA ALA A 204 -14.68 10.86 4.86
C ALA A 204 -14.51 12.24 4.22
N GLY A 205 -14.20 12.30 2.93
CA GLY A 205 -14.02 13.58 2.20
C GLY A 205 -13.21 13.43 0.93
N TYR A 206 -12.73 14.56 0.44
CA TYR A 206 -11.84 14.62 -0.72
C TYR A 206 -10.45 14.07 -0.38
N ILE A 207 -9.78 13.54 -1.41
CA ILE A 207 -8.37 13.15 -1.36
C ILE A 207 -7.57 14.21 -2.13
N GLY A 208 -6.40 14.59 -1.59
CA GLY A 208 -5.51 15.57 -2.20
C GLY A 208 -4.06 15.14 -2.20
N LEU A 209 -3.33 15.52 -3.25
CA LEU A 209 -1.88 15.42 -3.29
C LEU A 209 -1.32 16.83 -3.20
N GLN A 210 -0.42 17.06 -2.24
CA GLN A 210 0.11 18.39 -1.95
C GLN A 210 1.11 18.85 -2.99
N ASP A 211 0.96 20.08 -3.46
CA ASP A 211 1.99 20.84 -4.19
C ASP A 211 2.69 21.77 -3.20
N HIS A 212 3.92 21.44 -2.84
CA HIS A 212 4.77 22.26 -1.97
C HIS A 212 5.73 23.19 -2.74
N GLY A 213 5.61 23.23 -4.08
CA GLY A 213 6.52 23.97 -4.95
C GLY A 213 7.81 23.21 -5.27
N LEU A 214 7.80 21.89 -5.12
CA LEU A 214 8.92 21.00 -5.42
C LEU A 214 8.54 19.98 -6.49
N PRO A 215 9.46 19.56 -7.37
CA PRO A 215 9.17 18.53 -8.36
C PRO A 215 8.95 17.18 -7.66
N LEU A 216 7.78 16.58 -7.89
CA LEU A 216 7.44 15.25 -7.40
C LEU A 216 6.81 14.43 -8.50
N GLU A 217 6.89 13.12 -8.35
CA GLU A 217 6.32 12.15 -9.27
C GLU A 217 5.40 11.19 -8.53
N PHE A 218 4.23 10.90 -9.14
CA PHE A 218 3.27 9.91 -8.63
C PHE A 218 2.84 8.99 -9.76
N ARG A 219 2.54 7.74 -9.44
CA ARG A 219 1.97 6.78 -10.39
C ARG A 219 1.14 5.72 -9.65
N ASN A 220 0.41 4.90 -10.41
CA ASN A 220 -0.38 3.79 -9.87
C ASN A 220 -1.30 4.25 -8.73
N VAL A 221 -1.94 5.43 -8.92
CA VAL A 221 -2.87 5.99 -7.92
C VAL A 221 -4.20 5.29 -8.09
N GLU A 222 -4.54 4.41 -7.16
CA GLU A 222 -5.70 3.54 -7.23
C GLU A 222 -6.44 3.49 -5.90
N ILE A 223 -7.75 3.24 -5.97
CA ILE A 223 -8.62 3.12 -4.81
C ILE A 223 -9.45 1.86 -4.89
N ARG A 224 -9.74 1.28 -3.73
CA ARG A 224 -10.70 0.19 -3.54
C ARG A 224 -11.66 0.57 -2.43
N ASN A 225 -12.95 0.51 -2.68
CA ASN A 225 -13.98 0.69 -1.64
C ASN A 225 -14.00 -0.53 -0.70
N LEU A 226 -14.30 -0.28 0.56
CA LEU A 226 -14.45 -1.29 1.61
C LEU A 226 -15.93 -1.58 1.89
#